data_b7b529e6f80287b983755fe5c29cfb33
#
_entry.id   b7b529e6f80287b983755fe5c29cfb33
#
_cell.length_a   1.000
_cell.length_b   1.000
_cell.length_c   1.000
_cell.angle_alpha   90.00
_cell.angle_beta   90.00
_cell.angle_gamma   90.00
#
_symmetry.space_group_name_H-M   'P 1'
#
loop_
_entity.id
_entity.type
_entity.pdbx_description
1 polymer ?
#
loop_
_entity_poly.entity_id
_entity_poly.type
_entity_poly.pdbx_seq_one_letter_code
_entity_poly.pdbx_strand_id
1 'polypeptide(L)'
;MAQKFHSYSTQEATNIIAKRAAIRVTPILTGVAYSNNDVLFDTIAIPDAVAYTGGASKLLNITINSKSASLFDMQLWFFQANQSVGTVNAAWSLSDSDFGTAKNLGCISIDGDNLQQNPGGGRVYTIMQGYSGFTGATKTYPQLPLILQAESDSTSVYVAARISSEDDPGNTTPSFSVGDIELVFGIDY
;
A
#
# COMPACT_ATOMS: atom_id res chain seq x y z
N MET A 1 -43.19 15.74 21.09
CA MET A 1 -41.84 15.26 21.52
C MET A 1 -40.80 16.19 20.96
N ALA A 2 -40.06 16.93 21.78
CA ALA A 2 -38.99 17.80 21.31
C ALA A 2 -37.74 16.97 21.04
N GLN A 3 -37.24 17.01 19.82
CA GLN A 3 -35.96 16.41 19.46
C GLN A 3 -34.83 17.17 20.19
N LYS A 4 -34.12 16.48 21.07
CA LYS A 4 -32.90 17.01 21.67
C LYS A 4 -31.81 17.05 20.60
N PHE A 5 -31.44 18.21 20.12
CA PHE A 5 -30.22 18.39 19.37
C PHE A 5 -29.05 18.32 20.34
N HIS A 6 -28.16 17.37 20.16
CA HIS A 6 -26.88 17.38 20.86
C HIS A 6 -26.02 18.49 20.28
N SER A 7 -25.81 19.54 21.06
CA SER A 7 -24.76 20.53 20.74
C SER A 7 -23.42 19.94 21.20
N TYR A 8 -22.55 19.60 20.26
CA TYR A 8 -21.18 19.25 20.59
C TYR A 8 -20.41 20.49 21.03
N SER A 9 -19.55 20.36 22.04
CA SER A 9 -18.62 21.44 22.39
C SER A 9 -17.67 21.69 21.22
N THR A 10 -17.12 22.89 21.13
CA THR A 10 -16.16 23.25 20.07
C THR A 10 -14.95 22.29 20.05
N GLN A 11 -14.60 21.74 21.20
CA GLN A 11 -13.50 20.79 21.35
C GLN A 11 -13.86 19.38 20.87
N GLU A 12 -15.10 18.93 21.06
CA GLU A 12 -15.63 17.69 20.52
C GLU A 12 -15.78 17.79 19.00
N ALA A 13 -16.24 18.92 18.48
CA ALA A 13 -16.31 19.19 17.06
C ALA A 13 -14.91 19.19 16.40
N THR A 14 -13.88 19.70 17.09
CA THR A 14 -12.49 19.70 16.60
C THR A 14 -11.91 18.28 16.59
N ASN A 15 -12.34 17.40 17.50
CA ASN A 15 -11.93 15.99 17.50
C ASN A 15 -12.64 15.15 16.44
N ILE A 16 -13.75 15.63 15.89
CA ILE A 16 -14.53 14.98 14.82
C ILE A 16 -14.03 15.42 13.43
N ILE A 17 -13.27 16.55 13.34
CA ILE A 17 -12.66 16.96 12.09
C ILE A 17 -11.66 15.88 11.66
N ALA A 18 -11.88 15.34 10.47
CA ALA A 18 -11.13 14.26 9.86
C ALA A 18 -9.62 14.39 10.12
N LYS A 19 -9.09 13.47 10.93
CA LYS A 19 -7.65 13.38 11.13
C LYS A 19 -7.06 12.73 9.89
N ARG A 20 -6.08 13.39 9.30
CA ARG A 20 -5.30 12.85 8.19
C ARG A 20 -3.88 12.62 8.65
N ALA A 21 -3.29 11.51 8.21
CA ALA A 21 -1.90 11.19 8.48
C ALA A 21 -1.17 10.80 7.20
N ALA A 22 0.13 11.07 7.18
CA ALA A 22 1.08 10.51 6.23
C ALA A 22 1.99 9.53 6.98
N ILE A 23 1.76 8.24 6.80
CA ILE A 23 2.50 7.18 7.49
C ILE A 23 3.61 6.69 6.58
N ARG A 24 4.84 6.66 7.10
CA ARG A 24 6.03 6.22 6.36
C ARG A 24 6.45 4.84 6.81
N VAL A 25 6.74 3.99 5.82
CA VAL A 25 7.21 2.62 6.04
C VAL A 25 8.36 2.33 5.10
N THR A 26 9.46 1.78 5.61
CA THR A 26 10.62 1.37 4.83
C THR A 26 10.73 -0.15 4.87
N PRO A 27 10.47 -0.85 3.76
CA PRO A 27 10.56 -2.30 3.71
C PRO A 27 12.02 -2.79 3.72
N ILE A 28 12.22 -4.04 4.13
CA ILE A 28 13.51 -4.72 4.04
C ILE A 28 13.62 -5.35 2.66
N LEU A 29 14.66 -5.01 1.93
CA LEU A 29 14.96 -5.48 0.57
C LEU A 29 16.28 -6.27 0.58
N THR A 30 16.51 -7.12 -0.42
CA THR A 30 17.65 -8.07 -0.41
C THR A 30 18.91 -7.56 -1.10
N GLY A 31 18.83 -6.52 -1.92
CA GLY A 31 19.97 -6.02 -2.68
C GLY A 31 20.32 -6.83 -3.94
N VAL A 32 19.52 -7.81 -4.30
CA VAL A 32 19.67 -8.61 -5.54
C VAL A 32 18.52 -8.35 -6.51
N ALA A 33 18.68 -8.76 -7.75
CA ALA A 33 17.66 -8.59 -8.78
C ALA A 33 16.42 -9.44 -8.47
N TYR A 34 15.25 -8.86 -8.73
CA TYR A 34 13.94 -9.53 -8.54
C TYR A 34 13.38 -9.96 -9.89
N SER A 35 12.81 -11.13 -9.94
CA SER A 35 12.08 -11.65 -11.10
C SER A 35 10.59 -11.30 -11.01
N ASN A 36 9.88 -11.48 -12.12
CA ASN A 36 8.42 -11.35 -12.13
C ASN A 36 7.79 -12.31 -11.11
N ASN A 37 6.82 -11.81 -10.36
CA ASN A 37 6.11 -12.51 -9.29
C ASN A 37 6.94 -12.78 -8.02
N ASP A 38 8.17 -12.27 -7.92
CA ASP A 38 8.92 -12.35 -6.67
C ASP A 38 8.33 -11.41 -5.60
N VAL A 39 8.38 -11.87 -4.36
CA VAL A 39 8.08 -11.04 -3.19
C VAL A 39 9.11 -9.92 -3.12
N LEU A 40 8.67 -8.68 -3.35
CA LEU A 40 9.53 -7.49 -3.22
C LEU A 40 9.85 -7.24 -1.75
N PHE A 41 8.84 -7.28 -0.90
CA PHE A 41 8.96 -7.31 0.56
C PHE A 41 7.79 -8.09 1.16
N ASP A 42 8.10 -8.83 2.22
CA ASP A 42 7.09 -9.58 2.98
C ASP A 42 6.21 -8.62 3.79
N THR A 43 5.19 -9.14 4.39
CA THR A 43 4.19 -8.38 5.14
C THR A 43 4.81 -7.52 6.23
N ILE A 44 4.58 -6.22 6.16
CA ILE A 44 5.01 -5.22 7.12
C ILE A 44 3.83 -4.40 7.63
N ALA A 45 3.91 -3.93 8.87
CA ALA A 45 2.87 -3.11 9.46
C ALA A 45 2.88 -1.68 8.91
N ILE A 46 1.70 -1.14 8.64
CA ILE A 46 1.41 0.29 8.56
C ILE A 46 0.89 0.67 9.95
N PRO A 47 1.73 1.21 10.84
CA PRO A 47 1.33 1.50 12.22
C PRO A 47 0.29 2.61 12.25
N ASP A 48 -0.63 2.55 13.20
CA ASP A 48 -1.68 3.56 13.38
C ASP A 48 -2.46 3.87 12.08
N ALA A 49 -2.67 2.83 11.26
CA ALA A 49 -3.46 2.94 10.03
C ALA A 49 -4.93 3.25 10.29
N VAL A 50 -5.41 3.00 11.51
CA VAL A 50 -6.75 3.34 11.96
C VAL A 50 -6.70 4.10 13.30
N ALA A 51 -7.72 4.91 13.57
CA ALA A 51 -7.72 5.81 14.74
C ALA A 51 -7.88 5.09 16.10
N TYR A 52 -8.42 3.87 16.10
CA TYR A 52 -8.64 3.05 17.30
C TYR A 52 -8.62 1.57 16.95
N THR A 53 -8.38 0.73 17.92
CA THR A 53 -8.30 -0.74 17.74
C THR A 53 -9.56 -1.30 17.09
N GLY A 54 -9.39 -2.13 16.07
CA GLY A 54 -10.49 -2.69 15.27
C GLY A 54 -11.22 -1.69 14.39
N GLY A 55 -10.74 -0.45 14.33
CA GLY A 55 -11.35 0.61 13.54
C GLY A 55 -11.10 0.47 12.04
N ALA A 56 -11.66 1.40 11.29
CA ALA A 56 -11.44 1.51 9.84
C ALA A 56 -11.03 2.94 9.46
N SER A 57 -10.36 3.07 8.32
CA SER A 57 -9.94 4.32 7.72
C SER A 57 -9.96 4.23 6.19
N LYS A 58 -9.61 5.30 5.51
CA LYS A 58 -9.49 5.35 4.05
C LYS A 58 -8.06 5.64 3.64
N LEU A 59 -7.48 4.78 2.82
CA LEU A 59 -6.25 5.06 2.10
C LEU A 59 -6.57 5.95 0.89
N LEU A 60 -6.11 7.19 0.91
CA LEU A 60 -6.41 8.19 -0.14
C LEU A 60 -5.33 8.26 -1.20
N ASN A 61 -4.07 8.10 -0.82
CA ASN A 61 -2.94 8.13 -1.74
C ASN A 61 -1.79 7.27 -1.23
N ILE A 62 -0.92 6.89 -2.15
CA ILE A 62 0.36 6.23 -1.87
C ILE A 62 1.44 6.98 -2.64
N THR A 63 2.53 7.30 -1.97
CA THR A 63 3.75 7.76 -2.63
C THR A 63 4.84 6.73 -2.36
N ILE A 64 5.54 6.32 -3.42
CA ILE A 64 6.67 5.41 -3.36
C ILE A 64 7.89 6.20 -3.77
N ASN A 65 8.84 6.33 -2.86
CA ASN A 65 10.14 6.92 -3.10
C ASN A 65 11.14 5.80 -3.32
N SER A 66 11.76 5.73 -4.49
CA SER A 66 12.84 4.79 -4.80
C SER A 66 14.13 5.54 -5.05
N LYS A 67 15.21 5.15 -4.39
CA LYS A 67 16.56 5.65 -4.66
C LYS A 67 17.18 4.98 -5.88
N SER A 68 16.65 3.81 -6.28
CA SER A 68 17.07 3.12 -7.50
C SER A 68 16.53 3.84 -8.74
N ALA A 69 17.34 3.87 -9.79
CA ALA A 69 16.92 4.33 -11.11
C ALA A 69 16.14 3.26 -11.89
N SER A 70 16.06 2.03 -11.38
CA SER A 70 15.32 0.94 -12.02
C SER A 70 13.83 1.29 -12.13
N LEU A 71 13.28 1.04 -13.30
CA LEU A 71 11.83 1.00 -13.51
C LEU A 71 11.29 -0.33 -13.05
N PHE A 72 10.11 -0.36 -12.49
CA PHE A 72 9.47 -1.60 -12.08
C PHE A 72 7.99 -1.43 -11.86
N ASP A 73 7.25 -2.43 -12.24
CA ASP A 73 5.86 -2.58 -11.88
C ASP A 73 5.75 -3.40 -10.62
N MET A 74 4.77 -3.05 -9.78
CA MET A 74 4.53 -3.79 -8.57
C MET A 74 3.04 -3.86 -8.24
N GLN A 75 2.70 -4.83 -7.40
CA GLN A 75 1.41 -4.92 -6.76
C GLN A 75 1.58 -4.80 -5.25
N LEU A 76 0.86 -3.85 -4.64
CA LEU A 76 0.74 -3.70 -3.19
C LEU A 76 -0.52 -4.42 -2.73
N TRP A 77 -0.37 -5.37 -1.82
CA TRP A 77 -1.47 -6.13 -1.24
C TRP A 77 -1.66 -5.73 0.21
N PHE A 78 -2.89 -5.40 0.59
CA PHE A 78 -3.25 -4.92 1.92
C PHE A 78 -4.01 -6.00 2.67
N PHE A 79 -3.63 -6.22 3.94
CA PHE A 79 -4.18 -7.25 4.78
C PHE A 79 -4.56 -6.69 6.15
N GLN A 80 -5.61 -7.25 6.73
CA GLN A 80 -6.01 -6.94 8.09
C GLN A 80 -5.08 -7.62 9.10
N ALA A 81 -4.67 -8.85 8.84
CA ALA A 81 -3.81 -9.65 9.71
C ALA A 81 -2.37 -9.76 9.17
N ASN A 82 -1.41 -9.95 10.07
CA ASN A 82 -0.01 -10.17 9.74
C ASN A 82 0.20 -11.62 9.28
N GLN A 83 0.19 -11.84 7.97
CA GLN A 83 0.41 -13.14 7.35
C GLN A 83 1.54 -13.02 6.33
N SER A 84 2.61 -13.82 6.47
CA SER A 84 3.70 -13.84 5.50
C SER A 84 3.19 -14.28 4.12
N VAL A 85 3.69 -13.62 3.09
CA VAL A 85 3.38 -13.91 1.69
C VAL A 85 4.50 -14.71 1.01
N GLY A 86 5.58 -14.99 1.75
CA GLY A 86 6.72 -15.74 1.29
C GLY A 86 8.06 -15.09 1.62
N THR A 87 9.13 -15.70 1.14
CA THR A 87 10.48 -15.17 1.32
C THR A 87 10.75 -14.04 0.33
N VAL A 88 11.36 -12.95 0.80
CA VAL A 88 11.77 -11.81 -0.06
C VAL A 88 12.70 -12.32 -1.17
N ASN A 89 12.48 -11.86 -2.38
CA ASN A 89 13.18 -12.30 -3.61
C ASN A 89 13.01 -13.79 -3.94
N ALA A 90 11.85 -14.33 -3.61
CA ALA A 90 11.39 -15.64 -4.07
C ALA A 90 9.93 -15.52 -4.53
N ALA A 91 9.44 -16.48 -5.27
CA ALA A 91 8.10 -16.47 -5.80
C ALA A 91 7.05 -16.29 -4.69
N TRP A 92 6.04 -15.47 -4.97
CA TRP A 92 4.88 -15.28 -4.09
C TRP A 92 4.23 -16.63 -3.76
N SER A 93 4.06 -16.94 -2.49
CA SER A 93 3.65 -18.27 -2.01
C SER A 93 2.47 -18.27 -1.03
N LEU A 94 1.66 -17.23 -1.02
CA LEU A 94 0.46 -17.17 -0.18
C LEU A 94 -0.54 -18.25 -0.62
N SER A 95 -0.82 -19.23 0.24
CA SER A 95 -1.80 -20.28 -0.02
C SER A 95 -3.24 -19.78 0.13
N ASP A 96 -4.23 -20.53 -0.38
CA ASP A 96 -5.65 -20.17 -0.24
C ASP A 96 -6.08 -20.06 1.24
N SER A 97 -5.55 -20.94 2.10
CA SER A 97 -5.82 -20.90 3.55
C SER A 97 -5.19 -19.66 4.19
N ASP A 98 -3.95 -19.31 3.82
CA ASP A 98 -3.25 -18.14 4.33
C ASP A 98 -3.92 -16.85 3.85
N PHE A 99 -4.40 -16.83 2.60
CA PHE A 99 -5.16 -15.71 2.07
C PHE A 99 -6.43 -15.43 2.89
N GLY A 100 -7.14 -16.48 3.30
CA GLY A 100 -8.28 -16.37 4.22
C GLY A 100 -7.88 -15.86 5.61
N THR A 101 -6.73 -16.33 6.14
CA THR A 101 -6.21 -15.90 7.45
C THR A 101 -5.70 -14.46 7.41
N ALA A 102 -5.07 -14.05 6.32
CA ALA A 102 -4.56 -12.70 6.09
C ALA A 102 -5.68 -11.64 6.04
N LYS A 103 -6.91 -12.05 5.71
CA LYS A 103 -8.07 -11.16 5.56
C LYS A 103 -7.74 -10.01 4.60
N ASN A 104 -7.63 -10.36 3.31
CA ASN A 104 -7.26 -9.41 2.27
C ASN A 104 -8.25 -8.24 2.20
N LEU A 105 -7.71 -7.02 2.21
CA LEU A 105 -8.46 -5.76 2.07
C LEU A 105 -8.47 -5.23 0.64
N GLY A 106 -7.52 -5.65 -0.18
CA GLY A 106 -7.41 -5.25 -1.58
C GLY A 106 -5.99 -5.24 -2.10
N CYS A 107 -5.88 -4.98 -3.40
CA CYS A 107 -4.60 -4.88 -4.09
C CYS A 107 -4.56 -3.59 -4.94
N ILE A 108 -3.40 -2.96 -5.01
CA ILE A 108 -3.14 -1.79 -5.85
C ILE A 108 -2.01 -2.14 -6.79
N SER A 109 -2.27 -2.11 -8.09
CA SER A 109 -1.27 -2.30 -9.13
C SER A 109 -0.65 -0.98 -9.52
N ILE A 110 0.66 -0.93 -9.60
CA ILE A 110 1.46 0.25 -9.89
C ILE A 110 2.24 -0.01 -11.17
N ASP A 111 1.93 0.78 -12.18
CA ASP A 111 2.60 0.82 -13.47
C ASP A 111 3.79 1.78 -13.35
N GLY A 112 4.97 1.22 -13.34
CA GLY A 112 6.21 1.98 -13.13
C GLY A 112 6.53 2.93 -14.28
N ASP A 113 6.18 2.58 -15.50
CA ASP A 113 6.50 3.38 -16.68
C ASP A 113 5.64 4.64 -16.77
N ASN A 114 4.37 4.55 -16.43
CA ASN A 114 3.42 5.64 -16.60
C ASN A 114 3.32 6.57 -15.38
N LEU A 115 3.69 6.11 -14.18
CA LEU A 115 3.53 6.87 -12.94
C LEU A 115 4.79 7.55 -12.43
N GLN A 116 5.93 7.23 -13.01
CA GLN A 116 7.21 7.70 -12.51
C GLN A 116 7.45 9.19 -12.70
N GLN A 117 8.06 9.80 -11.69
CA GLN A 117 8.76 11.08 -11.81
C GLN A 117 10.23 10.86 -11.47
N ASN A 118 11.13 11.46 -12.24
CA ASN A 118 12.57 11.34 -12.02
C ASN A 118 13.13 12.66 -11.46
N PRO A 119 13.36 12.75 -10.14
CA PRO A 119 13.93 13.96 -9.53
C PRO A 119 15.46 14.06 -9.68
N GLY A 120 16.12 13.17 -10.42
CA GLY A 120 17.56 13.28 -10.72
C GLY A 120 18.42 12.07 -10.39
N GLY A 121 17.95 11.03 -9.75
CA GLY A 121 18.74 9.82 -9.44
C GLY A 121 17.94 8.70 -8.85
N GLY A 122 16.71 9.00 -8.48
CA GLY A 122 15.72 8.04 -7.98
C GLY A 122 14.43 8.14 -8.77
N ARG A 123 13.41 7.45 -8.31
CA ARG A 123 12.06 7.47 -8.87
C ARG A 123 11.04 7.80 -7.77
N VAL A 124 10.02 8.53 -8.15
CA VAL A 124 8.85 8.78 -7.27
C VAL A 124 7.61 8.36 -8.03
N TYR A 125 6.80 7.52 -7.41
CA TYR A 125 5.51 7.08 -7.92
C TYR A 125 4.44 7.62 -6.99
N THR A 126 3.42 8.31 -7.53
CA THR A 126 2.31 8.82 -6.71
C THR A 126 1.00 8.33 -7.28
N ILE A 127 0.29 7.54 -6.49
CA ILE A 127 -1.02 7.01 -6.78
C ILE A 127 -2.04 7.81 -5.96
N MET A 128 -2.99 8.46 -6.64
CA MET A 128 -4.01 9.28 -6.02
C MET A 128 -5.39 8.70 -6.25
N GLN A 129 -6.37 9.20 -5.53
CA GLN A 129 -7.77 8.83 -5.73
C GLN A 129 -8.18 9.02 -7.20
N GLY A 130 -8.85 8.01 -7.75
CA GLY A 130 -9.27 8.00 -9.16
C GLY A 130 -8.23 7.40 -10.12
N TYR A 131 -7.04 7.05 -9.65
CA TYR A 131 -6.08 6.29 -10.46
C TYR A 131 -6.64 4.92 -10.83
N SER A 132 -6.59 4.58 -12.10
CA SER A 132 -7.17 3.36 -12.67
C SER A 132 -6.13 2.44 -13.26
N GLY A 133 -5.13 1.98 -12.52
CA GLY A 133 -4.22 0.91 -12.85
C GLY A 133 -3.74 0.79 -14.32
N PHE A 134 -3.14 -0.31 -14.68
CA PHE A 134 -2.46 -0.59 -15.94
C PHE A 134 -3.13 -0.06 -17.22
N THR A 135 -2.35 0.61 -18.06
CA THR A 135 -2.80 1.12 -19.38
C THR A 135 -2.93 0.03 -20.45
N GLY A 136 -2.33 -1.13 -20.25
CA GLY A 136 -2.38 -2.29 -21.16
C GLY A 136 -3.57 -3.23 -20.94
N ALA A 137 -4.20 -3.20 -19.77
CA ALA A 137 -5.34 -4.04 -19.47
C ALA A 137 -6.63 -3.42 -19.98
N THR A 138 -7.49 -4.25 -20.58
CA THR A 138 -8.80 -3.86 -21.12
C THR A 138 -9.79 -3.35 -20.04
N LYS A 139 -9.39 -3.32 -18.77
CA LYS A 139 -10.23 -2.92 -17.64
C LYS A 139 -9.43 -2.10 -16.65
N THR A 140 -9.64 -0.81 -16.66
CA THR A 140 -9.12 0.14 -15.67
C THR A 140 -10.19 0.38 -14.60
N TYR A 141 -9.89 0.05 -13.35
CA TYR A 141 -10.78 0.35 -12.22
C TYR A 141 -10.10 1.35 -11.28
N PRO A 142 -10.86 2.29 -10.68
CA PRO A 142 -10.33 3.12 -9.61
C PRO A 142 -9.84 2.22 -8.47
N GLN A 143 -8.57 2.37 -8.08
CA GLN A 143 -7.96 1.56 -7.03
C GLN A 143 -8.04 2.24 -5.65
N LEU A 144 -8.20 3.56 -5.62
CA LEU A 144 -8.34 4.36 -4.40
C LEU A 144 -9.66 5.17 -4.42
N PRO A 145 -10.29 5.41 -3.28
CA PRO A 145 -9.83 5.05 -1.93
C PRO A 145 -10.03 3.56 -1.62
N LEU A 146 -9.10 2.98 -0.86
CA LEU A 146 -9.23 1.63 -0.29
C LEU A 146 -9.63 1.75 1.18
N ILE A 147 -10.57 0.92 1.62
CA ILE A 147 -10.92 0.83 3.03
C ILE A 147 -9.88 -0.04 3.74
N LEU A 148 -9.23 0.53 4.73
CA LEU A 148 -8.34 -0.18 5.64
C LEU A 148 -9.09 -0.51 6.92
N GLN A 149 -8.96 -1.74 7.41
CA GLN A 149 -9.54 -2.18 8.68
C GLN A 149 -8.50 -2.98 9.46
N ALA A 150 -8.31 -2.62 10.72
CA ALA A 150 -7.41 -3.33 11.61
C ALA A 150 -8.11 -4.50 12.33
N GLU A 151 -7.32 -5.44 12.86
CA GLU A 151 -7.80 -6.46 13.80
C GLU A 151 -8.35 -5.82 15.06
N SER A 152 -9.23 -6.55 15.78
CA SER A 152 -9.97 -6.03 16.94
C SER A 152 -9.09 -5.52 18.08
N ASP A 153 -7.85 -5.93 18.14
CA ASP A 153 -6.85 -5.60 19.16
C ASP A 153 -5.70 -4.74 18.62
N SER A 154 -5.76 -4.28 17.37
CA SER A 154 -4.72 -3.55 16.67
C SER A 154 -5.20 -2.22 16.10
N THR A 155 -4.28 -1.26 15.91
CA THR A 155 -4.44 -0.07 15.08
C THR A 155 -3.69 -0.18 13.76
N SER A 156 -2.93 -1.27 13.54
CA SER A 156 -2.14 -1.49 12.35
C SER A 156 -2.91 -2.26 11.28
N VAL A 157 -2.62 -1.94 10.03
CA VAL A 157 -2.95 -2.71 8.83
C VAL A 157 -1.63 -3.15 8.22
N TYR A 158 -1.64 -4.20 7.43
CA TYR A 158 -0.42 -4.78 6.88
C TYR A 158 -0.37 -4.64 5.37
N VAL A 159 0.84 -4.52 4.83
CA VAL A 159 1.09 -4.43 3.39
C VAL A 159 2.26 -5.32 3.01
N ALA A 160 2.13 -6.00 1.88
CA ALA A 160 3.20 -6.73 1.22
C ALA A 160 3.26 -6.33 -0.26
N ALA A 161 4.36 -6.57 -0.93
CA ALA A 161 4.47 -6.30 -2.35
C ALA A 161 5.14 -7.42 -3.11
N ARG A 162 4.72 -7.55 -4.38
CA ARG A 162 5.41 -8.38 -5.37
C ARG A 162 5.74 -7.57 -6.62
N ILE A 163 6.78 -7.97 -7.33
CA ILE A 163 7.08 -7.48 -8.66
C ILE A 163 6.02 -8.02 -9.63
N SER A 164 5.56 -7.15 -10.52
CA SER A 164 4.64 -7.51 -11.60
C SER A 164 5.22 -6.98 -12.90
N SER A 165 5.40 -7.84 -13.87
CA SER A 165 5.87 -7.47 -15.21
C SER A 165 4.87 -7.95 -16.27
N GLU A 166 3.60 -8.03 -15.92
CA GLU A 166 2.58 -8.65 -16.79
C GLU A 166 2.41 -7.90 -18.12
N ASP A 167 2.70 -6.60 -18.15
CA ASP A 167 2.44 -5.76 -19.32
C ASP A 167 3.69 -5.11 -19.94
N ASP A 168 4.89 -5.27 -19.37
CA ASP A 168 6.11 -4.67 -19.91
C ASP A 168 7.27 -5.67 -20.10
N PRO A 169 7.53 -6.12 -21.32
CA PRO A 169 8.68 -6.99 -21.63
C PRO A 169 10.06 -6.32 -21.44
N GLY A 170 10.11 -5.01 -21.21
CA GLY A 170 11.34 -4.25 -21.00
C GLY A 170 11.79 -4.16 -19.54
N ASN A 171 10.91 -4.40 -18.57
CA ASN A 171 11.16 -4.16 -17.15
C ASN A 171 11.35 -5.48 -16.36
N THR A 172 12.39 -6.21 -16.69
CA THR A 172 12.43 -7.64 -16.35
C THR A 172 13.09 -7.98 -15.02
N THR A 173 13.97 -7.16 -14.46
CA THR A 173 14.74 -7.53 -13.25
C THR A 173 15.22 -6.31 -12.47
N PRO A 174 14.31 -5.58 -11.76
CA PRO A 174 14.75 -4.46 -10.94
C PRO A 174 15.62 -4.95 -9.79
N SER A 175 16.60 -4.13 -9.39
CA SER A 175 17.46 -4.39 -8.23
C SER A 175 17.37 -3.24 -7.25
N PHE A 176 17.26 -3.56 -5.96
CA PHE A 176 17.15 -2.58 -4.89
C PHE A 176 18.06 -2.95 -3.73
N SER A 177 18.82 -1.98 -3.25
CA SER A 177 19.54 -2.10 -2.00
C SER A 177 18.62 -1.92 -0.79
N VAL A 178 19.09 -2.33 0.38
CA VAL A 178 18.38 -2.10 1.65
C VAL A 178 18.12 -0.60 1.83
N GLY A 179 16.85 -0.24 2.06
CA GLY A 179 16.43 1.14 2.25
C GLY A 179 16.30 1.97 0.97
N ASP A 180 16.29 1.33 -0.21
CA ASP A 180 16.06 2.04 -1.47
C ASP A 180 14.59 2.44 -1.67
N ILE A 181 13.65 1.73 -1.05
CA ILE A 181 12.23 2.03 -1.16
C ILE A 181 11.69 2.55 0.17
N GLU A 182 10.96 3.65 0.11
CA GLU A 182 10.11 4.18 1.17
C GLU A 182 8.69 4.32 0.65
N LEU A 183 7.72 3.85 1.41
CA LEU A 183 6.29 3.99 1.14
C LEU A 183 5.70 5.06 2.06
N VAL A 184 4.86 5.93 1.51
CA VAL A 184 4.13 6.96 2.26
C VAL A 184 2.65 6.78 1.98
N PHE A 185 1.89 6.44 3.01
CA PHE A 185 0.45 6.21 2.94
C PHE A 185 -0.30 7.43 3.46
N GLY A 186 -1.11 8.07 2.61
CA GLY A 186 -2.01 9.15 3.03
C GLY A 186 -3.35 8.59 3.47
N ILE A 187 -3.64 8.71 4.76
CA ILE A 187 -4.80 8.09 5.42
C ILE A 187 -5.76 9.16 5.94
N ASP A 188 -7.06 8.91 5.77
CA ASP A 188 -8.18 9.69 6.32
C ASP A 188 -8.93 8.80 7.33
N TYR A 189 -8.92 9.21 8.61
CA TYR A 189 -9.48 8.46 9.73
C TYR A 189 -10.97 8.70 9.91
#